data_ff834e0bfb0175b510705d4faab3a815
#
_entry.id   ff834e0bfb0175b510705d4faab3a815
#
_cell.length_a   1.000
_cell.length_b   1.000
_cell.length_c   1.000
_cell.angle_alpha   90.00
_cell.angle_beta   90.00
_cell.angle_gamma   90.00
#
_symmetry.space_group_name_H-M   'P 1'
#
loop_
_entity.id
_entity.type
_entity.pdbx_description
1 polymer ?
#
loop_
_entity_poly.entity_id
_entity_poly.type
_entity_poly.pdbx_seq_one_letter_code
_entity_poly.pdbx_strand_id
1 'polypeptide(L)'
;MKRVYTCFCTDVIHEGHLNIIKEARKYGDVIVGVLSDEAMVRYNRFPVVSFEERVQMVTEIEGVSDVVIQKDIMYDQIIKKLKPDYVIHGDNWKTGPMKAIRDNVISALKEYGGEIIDVPYTYNENVRRIDARIQEKLAMPEYRRKRLRQLIGMCPIVKTIEVHSGLTGLIAEKTVVEHNGELDQFDAMWISSLCDSTAKGKPDIELVDMTSRFRTIDDVMEVTTKPIIFDGDTGGLTEHFVYTVRSLERMGVSAIIIEDKTGLKKNSLFGTEVVQTQDSIEHFCEKITAGKKIQLTDDFMIIARIESLILEQGMEDALKRAFAYVEAGADGIMIHSRKKDPAEILEFCDLFREKNQNTPIVVVPSSFNSITEAELAQHGVNIVIYANQLTRSAFPAMEQTAKDILKYHRAQEVDSRLMPIKDIISLIEEL
;
A
#
# COMPACT_ATOMS: atom_id res chain seq x y z
N MET A 1 39.78 2.73 -17.97
CA MET A 1 38.93 1.74 -18.69
C MET A 1 37.53 2.30 -18.84
N LYS A 2 36.73 1.82 -19.80
CA LYS A 2 35.33 2.23 -19.93
C LYS A 2 34.52 1.69 -18.77
N ARG A 3 33.51 2.47 -18.32
CA ARG A 3 32.64 2.08 -17.22
C ARG A 3 31.32 1.54 -17.75
N VAL A 4 30.91 0.39 -17.26
CA VAL A 4 29.65 -0.25 -17.63
C VAL A 4 28.76 -0.33 -16.40
N TYR A 5 27.53 0.16 -16.50
CA TYR A 5 26.57 0.17 -15.40
C TYR A 5 25.40 -0.77 -15.68
N THR A 6 25.00 -1.52 -14.68
CA THR A 6 23.74 -2.27 -14.62
C THR A 6 23.12 -2.14 -13.24
N CYS A 7 21.82 -2.38 -13.11
CA CYS A 7 21.13 -2.34 -11.81
C CYS A 7 20.40 -3.64 -11.56
N PHE A 8 20.49 -4.13 -10.31
CA PHE A 8 19.79 -5.31 -9.85
C PHE A 8 18.70 -4.95 -8.84
N CYS A 9 17.49 -5.37 -9.17
CA CYS A 9 16.30 -5.26 -8.34
C CYS A 9 15.86 -6.68 -7.96
N THR A 10 16.59 -7.34 -7.07
CA THR A 10 16.29 -8.73 -6.72
C THR A 10 16.85 -9.12 -5.36
N ASP A 11 16.13 -10.01 -4.68
CA ASP A 11 16.61 -10.71 -3.50
C ASP A 11 17.42 -11.97 -3.84
N VAL A 12 17.42 -12.39 -5.11
CA VAL A 12 18.05 -13.62 -5.54
C VAL A 12 18.84 -13.39 -6.83
N ILE A 13 20.13 -13.71 -6.80
CA ILE A 13 20.98 -13.74 -7.99
C ILE A 13 20.71 -15.05 -8.76
N HIS A 14 20.41 -14.93 -10.03
CA HIS A 14 20.13 -16.04 -10.93
C HIS A 14 20.92 -15.92 -12.23
N GLU A 15 20.85 -16.94 -13.07
CA GLU A 15 21.60 -17.04 -14.33
C GLU A 15 21.46 -15.78 -15.22
N GLY A 16 20.27 -15.15 -15.27
CA GLY A 16 20.04 -13.92 -16.02
C GLY A 16 20.95 -12.77 -15.56
N HIS A 17 21.13 -12.59 -14.24
CA HIS A 17 22.03 -11.58 -13.69
C HIS A 17 23.49 -11.88 -14.03
N LEU A 18 23.89 -13.16 -13.92
CA LEU A 18 25.24 -13.59 -14.26
C LEU A 18 25.55 -13.40 -15.76
N ASN A 19 24.57 -13.63 -16.63
CA ASN A 19 24.71 -13.40 -18.06
C ASN A 19 24.89 -11.91 -18.38
N ILE A 20 24.17 -11.02 -17.69
CA ILE A 20 24.34 -9.56 -17.81
C ILE A 20 25.77 -9.18 -17.40
N ILE A 21 26.27 -9.66 -16.25
CA ILE A 21 27.66 -9.39 -15.82
C ILE A 21 28.67 -9.91 -16.82
N LYS A 22 28.48 -11.15 -17.29
CA LYS A 22 29.38 -11.76 -18.30
C LYS A 22 29.44 -10.95 -19.60
N GLU A 23 28.29 -10.41 -20.04
CA GLU A 23 28.25 -9.57 -21.23
C GLU A 23 28.88 -8.20 -20.95
N ALA A 24 28.57 -7.58 -19.80
CA ALA A 24 29.10 -6.28 -19.40
C ALA A 24 30.61 -6.21 -19.36
N ARG A 25 31.26 -7.26 -18.86
CA ARG A 25 32.74 -7.39 -18.80
C ARG A 25 33.45 -7.25 -20.17
N LYS A 26 32.76 -7.49 -21.27
CA LYS A 26 33.31 -7.30 -22.61
C LYS A 26 33.53 -5.84 -22.99
N TYR A 27 32.82 -4.94 -22.30
CA TYR A 27 32.80 -3.51 -22.59
C TYR A 27 33.62 -2.66 -21.63
N GLY A 28 33.90 -3.15 -20.41
CA GLY A 28 34.70 -2.41 -19.43
C GLY A 28 34.53 -2.88 -17.99
N ASP A 29 34.87 -2.00 -17.06
CA ASP A 29 34.71 -2.21 -15.62
C ASP A 29 33.22 -2.18 -15.25
N VAL A 30 32.73 -3.23 -14.59
CA VAL A 30 31.30 -3.41 -14.30
C VAL A 30 30.97 -2.82 -12.94
N ILE A 31 30.13 -1.80 -12.93
CA ILE A 31 29.55 -1.20 -11.74
C ILE A 31 28.10 -1.68 -11.64
N VAL A 32 27.74 -2.27 -10.51
CA VAL A 32 26.39 -2.77 -10.28
C VAL A 32 25.66 -1.87 -9.27
N GLY A 33 24.52 -1.32 -9.67
CA GLY A 33 23.56 -0.69 -8.78
C GLY A 33 22.74 -1.75 -8.05
N VAL A 34 22.62 -1.62 -6.73
CA VAL A 34 21.65 -2.40 -5.93
C VAL A 34 20.57 -1.44 -5.49
N LEU A 35 19.31 -1.74 -5.86
CA LEU A 35 18.18 -0.92 -5.44
C LEU A 35 18.01 -0.92 -3.92
N SER A 36 17.82 0.27 -3.33
CA SER A 36 17.45 0.37 -1.91
C SER A 36 16.08 -0.29 -1.66
N ASP A 37 15.77 -0.58 -0.39
CA ASP A 37 14.49 -1.18 -0.03
C ASP A 37 13.32 -0.26 -0.42
N GLU A 38 13.46 1.05 -0.21
CA GLU A 38 12.46 2.05 -0.61
C GLU A 38 12.26 2.06 -2.15
N ALA A 39 13.34 1.98 -2.93
CA ALA A 39 13.26 1.94 -4.38
C ALA A 39 12.61 0.63 -4.88
N MET A 40 12.89 -0.50 -4.22
CA MET A 40 12.23 -1.78 -4.53
C MET A 40 10.74 -1.74 -4.25
N VAL A 41 10.33 -1.19 -3.11
CA VAL A 41 8.91 -1.04 -2.72
C VAL A 41 8.15 -0.20 -3.74
N ARG A 42 8.74 0.93 -4.19
CA ARG A 42 8.17 1.77 -5.27
C ARG A 42 7.99 1.02 -6.59
N TYR A 43 8.79 -0.02 -6.82
CA TYR A 43 8.71 -0.89 -8.00
C TYR A 43 7.79 -2.12 -7.79
N ASN A 44 6.93 -2.08 -6.78
CA ASN A 44 6.07 -3.21 -6.38
C ASN A 44 6.85 -4.50 -6.07
N ARG A 45 8.10 -4.37 -5.64
CA ARG A 45 8.92 -5.50 -5.17
C ARG A 45 9.26 -5.29 -3.71
N PHE A 46 8.82 -6.20 -2.88
CA PHE A 46 9.07 -6.13 -1.45
C PHE A 46 10.32 -6.96 -1.11
N PRO A 47 11.38 -6.36 -0.53
CA PRO A 47 12.60 -7.08 -0.21
C PRO A 47 12.35 -8.14 0.87
N VAL A 48 12.82 -9.36 0.62
CA VAL A 48 12.78 -10.50 1.54
C VAL A 48 14.14 -10.72 2.19
N VAL A 49 15.20 -10.27 1.50
CA VAL A 49 16.61 -10.27 1.96
C VAL A 49 16.98 -8.82 2.31
N SER A 50 17.72 -8.61 3.39
CA SER A 50 18.12 -7.27 3.83
C SER A 50 18.97 -6.57 2.77
N PHE A 51 18.94 -5.23 2.76
CA PHE A 51 19.72 -4.44 1.79
C PHE A 51 21.22 -4.77 1.87
N GLU A 52 21.76 -4.90 3.09
CA GLU A 52 23.15 -5.21 3.36
C GLU A 52 23.55 -6.57 2.78
N GLU A 53 22.71 -7.59 2.97
CA GLU A 53 22.95 -8.92 2.40
C GLU A 53 22.89 -8.91 0.88
N ARG A 54 21.97 -8.15 0.27
CA ARG A 54 21.88 -7.99 -1.19
C ARG A 54 23.12 -7.32 -1.76
N VAL A 55 23.63 -6.28 -1.10
CA VAL A 55 24.88 -5.62 -1.48
C VAL A 55 26.06 -6.60 -1.38
N GLN A 56 26.16 -7.33 -0.27
CA GLN A 56 27.22 -8.31 -0.09
C GLN A 56 27.19 -9.40 -1.17
N MET A 57 26.02 -9.99 -1.46
CA MET A 57 25.88 -10.99 -2.52
C MET A 57 26.37 -10.47 -3.88
N VAL A 58 26.02 -9.24 -4.24
CA VAL A 58 26.44 -8.64 -5.52
C VAL A 58 27.95 -8.36 -5.54
N THR A 59 28.51 -7.91 -4.43
CA THR A 59 29.96 -7.61 -4.31
C THR A 59 30.82 -8.86 -4.54
N GLU A 60 30.32 -10.03 -4.13
CA GLU A 60 31.06 -11.30 -4.28
C GLU A 60 30.91 -11.92 -5.69
N ILE A 61 30.17 -11.30 -6.62
CA ILE A 61 30.05 -11.82 -7.98
C ILE A 61 31.36 -11.58 -8.77
N GLU A 62 31.97 -12.64 -9.30
CA GLU A 62 33.13 -12.53 -10.16
C GLU A 62 32.89 -11.64 -11.37
N GLY A 63 33.67 -10.57 -11.47
CA GLY A 63 33.61 -9.62 -12.58
C GLY A 63 32.82 -8.33 -12.26
N VAL A 64 32.29 -8.19 -11.07
CA VAL A 64 31.84 -6.92 -10.53
C VAL A 64 33.05 -6.15 -10.02
N SER A 65 33.22 -4.91 -10.50
CA SER A 65 34.34 -4.04 -10.11
C SER A 65 33.96 -3.08 -8.97
N ASP A 66 32.70 -2.71 -8.89
CA ASP A 66 32.18 -1.81 -7.84
C ASP A 66 30.68 -1.99 -7.66
N VAL A 67 30.17 -1.71 -6.46
CA VAL A 67 28.76 -1.77 -6.13
C VAL A 67 28.29 -0.43 -5.58
N VAL A 68 27.21 0.11 -6.11
CA VAL A 68 26.66 1.39 -5.69
C VAL A 68 25.18 1.26 -5.30
N ILE A 69 24.74 2.11 -4.38
CA ILE A 69 23.32 2.17 -3.98
C ILE A 69 22.57 2.96 -5.04
N GLN A 70 21.53 2.37 -5.61
CA GLN A 70 20.56 3.08 -6.43
C GLN A 70 19.28 3.33 -5.59
N LYS A 71 18.99 4.61 -5.32
CA LYS A 71 17.91 5.04 -4.43
C LYS A 71 16.58 5.25 -5.15
N ASP A 72 16.57 5.14 -6.49
CA ASP A 72 15.41 5.32 -7.33
C ASP A 72 15.39 4.25 -8.42
N ILE A 73 14.19 3.85 -8.88
CA ILE A 73 14.05 2.98 -10.04
C ILE A 73 14.43 3.69 -11.34
N MET A 74 14.32 5.02 -11.40
CA MET A 74 14.84 5.83 -12.50
C MET A 74 16.36 5.96 -12.41
N TYR A 75 17.02 5.98 -13.55
CA TYR A 75 18.47 5.92 -13.63
C TYR A 75 19.15 7.28 -13.80
N ASP A 76 18.40 8.34 -14.07
CA ASP A 76 18.95 9.65 -14.43
C ASP A 76 19.92 10.18 -13.36
N GLN A 77 19.57 10.09 -12.08
CA GLN A 77 20.43 10.55 -10.99
C GLN A 77 21.73 9.76 -10.89
N ILE A 78 21.65 8.44 -10.96
CA ILE A 78 22.84 7.58 -10.85
C ILE A 78 23.71 7.69 -12.10
N ILE A 79 23.10 7.79 -13.28
CA ILE A 79 23.82 8.01 -14.56
C ILE A 79 24.54 9.36 -14.56
N LYS A 80 23.90 10.45 -14.11
CA LYS A 80 24.53 11.77 -13.98
C LYS A 80 25.72 11.77 -13.03
N LYS A 81 25.63 10.99 -11.94
CA LYS A 81 26.70 10.84 -10.95
C LYS A 81 27.88 10.00 -11.48
N LEU A 82 27.59 8.84 -12.06
CA LEU A 82 28.60 7.88 -12.49
C LEU A 82 29.16 8.18 -13.88
N LYS A 83 28.35 8.75 -14.76
CA LYS A 83 28.64 8.95 -16.20
C LYS A 83 29.24 7.69 -16.84
N PRO A 84 28.52 6.54 -16.82
CA PRO A 84 29.02 5.32 -17.42
C PRO A 84 29.07 5.44 -18.95
N ASP A 85 30.07 4.83 -19.59
CA ASP A 85 30.14 4.77 -21.06
C ASP A 85 28.99 3.90 -21.61
N TYR A 86 28.61 2.87 -20.86
CA TYR A 86 27.53 1.96 -21.24
C TYR A 86 26.60 1.69 -20.07
N VAL A 87 25.30 1.60 -20.37
CA VAL A 87 24.30 0.99 -19.49
C VAL A 87 23.85 -0.31 -20.16
N ILE A 88 23.91 -1.42 -19.43
CA ILE A 88 23.55 -2.75 -19.94
C ILE A 88 22.36 -3.31 -19.16
N HIS A 89 21.39 -3.89 -19.87
CA HIS A 89 20.20 -4.48 -19.28
C HIS A 89 19.60 -5.56 -20.19
N GLY A 90 18.76 -6.43 -19.63
CA GLY A 90 17.96 -7.37 -20.42
C GLY A 90 16.95 -6.65 -21.32
N ASP A 91 16.70 -7.16 -22.51
CA ASP A 91 15.84 -6.51 -23.51
C ASP A 91 14.33 -6.55 -23.19
N ASN A 92 13.96 -7.18 -22.07
CA ASN A 92 12.58 -7.21 -21.54
C ASN A 92 12.02 -5.83 -21.18
N TRP A 93 12.85 -4.81 -21.02
CA TRP A 93 12.41 -3.43 -20.74
C TRP A 93 12.05 -2.61 -22.00
N LYS A 94 12.11 -3.20 -23.19
CA LYS A 94 11.71 -2.53 -24.43
C LYS A 94 10.21 -2.31 -24.56
N THR A 95 9.43 -3.07 -23.80
CA THR A 95 7.97 -3.05 -23.82
C THR A 95 7.40 -3.08 -22.40
N GLY A 96 6.10 -2.80 -22.27
CA GLY A 96 5.41 -2.82 -20.99
C GLY A 96 5.82 -1.68 -20.04
N PRO A 97 5.54 -1.81 -18.75
CA PRO A 97 5.79 -0.75 -17.75
C PRO A 97 7.25 -0.31 -17.64
N MET A 98 8.19 -1.21 -17.91
CA MET A 98 9.62 -0.93 -17.85
C MET A 98 10.13 -0.05 -19.00
N LYS A 99 9.32 0.20 -20.01
CA LYS A 99 9.71 1.06 -21.15
C LYS A 99 10.02 2.49 -20.70
N ALA A 100 9.28 3.02 -19.74
CA ALA A 100 9.53 4.35 -19.19
C ALA A 100 10.93 4.45 -18.57
N ILE A 101 11.37 3.43 -17.84
CA ILE A 101 12.72 3.36 -17.25
C ILE A 101 13.79 3.36 -18.35
N ARG A 102 13.59 2.57 -19.41
CA ARG A 102 14.50 2.55 -20.55
C ARG A 102 14.59 3.90 -21.26
N ASP A 103 13.48 4.57 -21.47
CA ASP A 103 13.43 5.88 -22.11
C ASP A 103 14.14 6.96 -21.25
N ASN A 104 14.03 6.87 -19.91
CA ASN A 104 14.78 7.68 -18.95
C ASN A 104 16.30 7.44 -19.10
N VAL A 105 16.75 6.19 -19.16
CA VAL A 105 18.16 5.84 -19.38
C VAL A 105 18.68 6.42 -20.69
N ILE A 106 17.95 6.25 -21.79
CA ILE A 106 18.35 6.79 -23.11
C ILE A 106 18.49 8.32 -23.03
N SER A 107 17.56 8.98 -22.38
CA SER A 107 17.58 10.44 -22.24
C SER A 107 18.80 10.91 -21.43
N ALA A 108 19.09 10.26 -20.31
CA ALA A 108 20.22 10.59 -19.46
C ALA A 108 21.58 10.32 -20.15
N LEU A 109 21.71 9.22 -20.88
CA LEU A 109 22.93 8.89 -21.62
C LEU A 109 23.22 9.87 -22.76
N LYS A 110 22.20 10.37 -23.45
CA LYS A 110 22.35 11.36 -24.54
C LYS A 110 23.02 12.65 -24.09
N GLU A 111 22.92 13.04 -22.81
CA GLU A 111 23.49 14.28 -22.29
C GLU A 111 25.03 14.32 -22.41
N TYR A 112 25.71 13.17 -22.47
CA TYR A 112 27.18 13.10 -22.52
C TYR A 112 27.74 12.05 -23.51
N GLY A 113 26.89 11.41 -24.32
CA GLY A 113 27.32 10.48 -25.37
C GLY A 113 27.53 9.03 -24.90
N GLY A 114 26.94 8.61 -23.78
CA GLY A 114 26.89 7.22 -23.37
C GLY A 114 25.92 6.39 -24.23
N GLU A 115 26.04 5.07 -24.20
CA GLU A 115 25.28 4.14 -25.02
C GLU A 115 24.56 3.07 -24.16
N ILE A 116 23.42 2.58 -24.67
CA ILE A 116 22.66 1.48 -24.06
C ILE A 116 22.96 0.17 -24.80
N ILE A 117 23.12 -0.90 -24.04
CA ILE A 117 23.34 -2.26 -24.57
C ILE A 117 22.21 -3.15 -24.07
N ASP A 118 21.37 -3.61 -24.99
CA ASP A 118 20.31 -4.57 -24.70
C ASP A 118 20.85 -6.01 -24.85
N VAL A 119 20.79 -6.79 -23.78
CA VAL A 119 21.14 -8.22 -23.79
C VAL A 119 19.85 -9.04 -23.95
N PRO A 120 19.85 -10.09 -24.79
CA PRO A 120 18.69 -10.97 -24.88
C PRO A 120 18.27 -11.47 -23.48
N TYR A 121 17.00 -11.32 -23.17
CA TYR A 121 16.47 -11.75 -21.87
C TYR A 121 16.64 -13.27 -21.72
N THR A 122 17.28 -13.69 -20.64
CA THR A 122 17.42 -15.10 -20.31
C THR A 122 16.11 -15.63 -19.76
N TYR A 123 15.32 -16.24 -20.65
CA TYR A 123 14.10 -16.93 -20.23
C TYR A 123 14.50 -18.23 -19.53
N ASN A 124 14.25 -18.30 -18.22
CA ASN A 124 14.56 -19.50 -17.45
C ASN A 124 13.35 -19.83 -16.54
N GLU A 125 12.82 -21.03 -16.68
CA GLU A 125 11.70 -21.52 -15.85
C GLU A 125 12.05 -21.50 -14.35
N ASN A 126 13.31 -21.64 -13.99
CA ASN A 126 13.75 -21.53 -12.61
C ASN A 126 13.61 -20.10 -12.06
N VAL A 127 13.77 -19.06 -12.88
CA VAL A 127 13.53 -17.66 -12.48
C VAL A 127 12.06 -17.46 -12.14
N ARG A 128 11.13 -17.94 -12.99
CA ARG A 128 9.70 -17.94 -12.69
C ARG A 128 9.36 -18.65 -11.38
N ARG A 129 9.98 -19.80 -11.13
CA ARG A 129 9.79 -20.54 -9.88
C ARG A 129 10.33 -19.78 -8.66
N ILE A 130 11.42 -19.02 -8.81
CA ILE A 130 11.95 -18.18 -7.74
C ILE A 130 11.00 -17.02 -7.45
N ASP A 131 10.54 -16.30 -8.50
CA ASP A 131 9.57 -15.22 -8.33
C ASP A 131 8.26 -15.72 -7.70
N ALA A 132 7.75 -16.87 -8.17
CA ALA A 132 6.56 -17.50 -7.56
C ALA A 132 6.77 -17.81 -6.06
N ARG A 133 7.92 -18.39 -5.68
CA ARG A 133 8.27 -18.67 -4.28
C ARG A 133 8.39 -17.40 -3.43
N ILE A 134 8.89 -16.30 -4.00
CA ILE A 134 8.93 -15.01 -3.31
C ILE A 134 7.48 -14.54 -3.06
N GLN A 135 6.61 -14.61 -4.07
CA GLN A 135 5.20 -14.25 -3.90
C GLN A 135 4.48 -15.14 -2.89
N GLU A 136 4.70 -16.47 -2.93
CA GLU A 136 4.20 -17.40 -1.91
C GLU A 136 4.66 -17.00 -0.51
N LYS A 137 5.94 -16.66 -0.34
CA LYS A 137 6.49 -16.21 0.94
C LYS A 137 5.86 -14.90 1.40
N LEU A 138 5.67 -13.94 0.51
CA LEU A 138 5.03 -12.65 0.82
C LEU A 138 3.54 -12.80 1.16
N ALA A 139 2.88 -13.85 0.67
CA ALA A 139 1.50 -14.19 1.02
C ALA A 139 1.36 -14.81 2.40
N MET A 140 2.43 -15.32 3.01
CA MET A 140 2.37 -15.93 4.34
C MET A 140 1.98 -14.89 5.42
N PRO A 141 1.16 -15.28 6.42
CA PRO A 141 0.64 -14.37 7.43
C PRO A 141 1.70 -13.54 8.15
N GLU A 142 2.84 -14.11 8.49
CA GLU A 142 3.94 -13.42 9.19
C GLU A 142 4.60 -12.33 8.34
N TYR A 143 4.70 -12.51 7.02
CA TYR A 143 5.25 -11.50 6.11
C TYR A 143 4.26 -10.39 5.85
N ARG A 144 2.99 -10.71 5.56
CA ARG A 144 1.94 -9.72 5.30
C ARG A 144 1.69 -8.85 6.53
N ARG A 145 1.63 -9.44 7.73
CA ARG A 145 1.38 -8.73 8.99
C ARG A 145 2.39 -7.63 9.27
N LYS A 146 3.70 -7.88 9.15
CA LYS A 146 4.76 -6.90 9.41
C LYS A 146 4.90 -5.84 8.33
N ARG A 147 4.37 -6.08 7.13
CA ARG A 147 4.63 -5.27 5.93
C ARG A 147 4.16 -3.82 6.07
N LEU A 148 3.05 -3.57 6.77
CA LEU A 148 2.58 -2.20 6.99
C LEU A 148 3.60 -1.36 7.80
N ARG A 149 4.16 -1.92 8.88
CA ARG A 149 5.20 -1.22 9.66
C ARG A 149 6.44 -0.92 8.84
N GLN A 150 6.85 -1.85 7.99
CA GLN A 150 7.99 -1.66 7.10
C GLN A 150 7.71 -0.54 6.08
N LEU A 151 6.52 -0.52 5.46
CA LEU A 151 6.11 0.54 4.53
C LEU A 151 6.08 1.92 5.20
N ILE A 152 5.58 2.03 6.42
CA ILE A 152 5.59 3.29 7.20
C ILE A 152 7.02 3.82 7.40
N GLY A 153 8.00 2.93 7.58
CA GLY A 153 9.42 3.32 7.72
C GLY A 153 10.13 3.64 6.41
N MET A 154 9.58 3.21 5.26
CA MET A 154 10.23 3.32 3.94
C MET A 154 9.58 4.37 3.03
N CYS A 155 8.27 4.59 3.15
CA CYS A 155 7.53 5.50 2.29
C CYS A 155 7.30 6.84 2.99
N PRO A 156 7.35 7.97 2.26
CA PRO A 156 6.94 9.26 2.80
C PRO A 156 5.49 9.25 3.32
N ILE A 157 4.61 8.53 2.64
CA ILE A 157 3.23 8.25 3.01
C ILE A 157 2.79 6.94 2.38
N VAL A 158 2.04 6.12 3.12
CA VAL A 158 1.47 4.85 2.66
C VAL A 158 0.10 5.12 2.05
N LYS A 159 -0.06 4.82 0.76
CA LYS A 159 -1.30 5.01 -0.01
C LYS A 159 -2.18 3.78 0.11
N THR A 160 -3.32 3.95 0.76
CA THR A 160 -4.24 2.84 1.04
C THR A 160 -5.58 3.07 0.35
N ILE A 161 -6.10 2.07 -0.36
CA ILE A 161 -7.41 2.14 -1.01
C ILE A 161 -8.37 1.11 -0.44
N GLU A 162 -9.67 1.47 -0.42
CA GLU A 162 -10.71 0.57 0.05
C GLU A 162 -10.89 -0.64 -0.86
N VAL A 163 -11.14 -1.79 -0.22
CA VAL A 163 -11.52 -3.04 -0.89
C VAL A 163 -12.63 -3.74 -0.10
N HIS A 164 -13.49 -4.48 -0.80
CA HIS A 164 -14.64 -5.18 -0.20
C HIS A 164 -14.98 -6.50 -0.92
N SER A 165 -14.12 -6.94 -1.82
CA SER A 165 -14.25 -8.21 -2.57
C SER A 165 -12.93 -8.55 -3.26
N GLY A 166 -12.77 -9.80 -3.72
CA GLY A 166 -11.64 -10.19 -4.55
C GLY A 166 -11.49 -9.33 -5.81
N LEU A 167 -12.60 -8.90 -6.44
CA LEU A 167 -12.54 -8.01 -7.61
C LEU A 167 -11.92 -6.65 -7.28
N THR A 168 -12.36 -6.01 -6.19
CA THR A 168 -11.78 -4.72 -5.78
C THR A 168 -10.34 -4.87 -5.29
N GLY A 169 -10.01 -5.99 -4.65
CA GLY A 169 -8.64 -6.38 -4.32
C GLY A 169 -7.76 -6.49 -5.56
N LEU A 170 -8.24 -7.16 -6.61
CA LEU A 170 -7.52 -7.30 -7.87
C LEU A 170 -7.29 -5.95 -8.58
N ILE A 171 -8.29 -5.05 -8.54
CA ILE A 171 -8.15 -3.68 -9.07
C ILE A 171 -7.05 -2.94 -8.29
N ALA A 172 -7.10 -2.96 -6.96
CA ALA A 172 -6.11 -2.29 -6.12
C ALA A 172 -4.69 -2.87 -6.28
N GLU A 173 -4.57 -4.19 -6.52
CA GLU A 173 -3.29 -4.87 -6.75
C GLU A 173 -2.67 -4.49 -8.10
N LYS A 174 -3.48 -4.47 -9.17
CA LYS A 174 -3.00 -4.30 -10.55
C LYS A 174 -2.94 -2.84 -11.03
N THR A 175 -3.54 -1.90 -10.29
CA THR A 175 -3.54 -0.50 -10.70
C THR A 175 -2.16 0.11 -10.51
N VAL A 176 -1.51 0.43 -11.61
CA VAL A 176 -0.24 1.14 -11.69
C VAL A 176 -0.39 2.26 -12.69
N VAL A 177 0.06 3.45 -12.35
CA VAL A 177 0.07 4.61 -13.25
C VAL A 177 1.49 5.16 -13.35
N GLU A 178 1.80 5.78 -14.49
CA GLU A 178 3.00 6.58 -14.66
C GLU A 178 2.63 8.05 -14.41
N HIS A 179 3.32 8.67 -13.47
CA HIS A 179 3.16 10.09 -13.16
C HIS A 179 4.53 10.76 -13.06
N ASN A 180 4.78 11.77 -13.88
CA ASN A 180 6.07 12.50 -13.93
C ASN A 180 7.30 11.61 -14.12
N GLY A 181 7.17 10.49 -14.83
CA GLY A 181 8.26 9.55 -15.07
C GLY A 181 8.50 8.55 -13.93
N GLU A 182 7.68 8.55 -12.89
CA GLU A 182 7.67 7.57 -11.81
C GLU A 182 6.46 6.64 -11.92
N LEU A 183 6.62 5.38 -11.54
CA LEU A 183 5.51 4.43 -11.41
C LEU A 183 4.86 4.63 -10.05
N ASP A 184 3.54 4.77 -10.05
CA ASP A 184 2.76 4.99 -8.83
C ASP A 184 1.65 3.93 -8.68
N GLN A 185 1.39 3.49 -7.44
CA GLN A 185 0.44 2.44 -7.09
C GLN A 185 -0.03 2.59 -5.64
N PHE A 186 -1.06 1.83 -5.28
CA PHE A 186 -1.46 1.70 -3.88
C PHE A 186 -0.52 0.74 -3.13
N ASP A 187 -0.17 1.10 -1.88
CA ASP A 187 0.77 0.35 -1.04
C ASP A 187 0.05 -0.65 -0.13
N ALA A 188 -1.18 -0.35 0.27
CA ALA A 188 -1.98 -1.13 1.21
C ALA A 188 -3.46 -1.13 0.83
N MET A 189 -4.22 -2.03 1.44
CA MET A 189 -5.66 -2.16 1.26
C MET A 189 -6.41 -1.91 2.56
N TRP A 190 -7.55 -1.22 2.45
CA TRP A 190 -8.47 -0.92 3.55
C TRP A 190 -9.75 -1.72 3.39
N ILE A 191 -10.02 -2.66 4.30
CA ILE A 191 -11.32 -3.36 4.36
C ILE A 191 -12.30 -2.50 5.13
N SER A 192 -13.00 -1.64 4.39
CA SER A 192 -13.99 -0.69 4.90
C SER A 192 -15.25 -1.39 5.37
N SER A 193 -15.71 -1.08 6.59
CA SER A 193 -17.01 -1.58 7.08
C SER A 193 -18.18 -1.06 6.26
N LEU A 194 -18.14 0.21 5.85
CA LEU A 194 -19.15 0.82 4.98
C LEU A 194 -19.25 0.09 3.64
N CYS A 195 -18.12 -0.13 2.97
CA CYS A 195 -18.12 -0.71 1.63
C CYS A 195 -18.46 -2.20 1.67
N ASP A 196 -17.97 -2.94 2.66
CA ASP A 196 -18.31 -4.35 2.88
C ASP A 196 -19.79 -4.55 3.21
N SER A 197 -20.35 -3.70 4.09
CA SER A 197 -21.80 -3.72 4.40
C SER A 197 -22.64 -3.38 3.17
N THR A 198 -22.27 -2.34 2.43
CA THR A 198 -22.97 -1.92 1.21
C THR A 198 -22.94 -3.02 0.14
N ALA A 199 -21.80 -3.67 -0.09
CA ALA A 199 -21.67 -4.79 -1.02
C ALA A 199 -22.56 -5.98 -0.66
N LYS A 200 -22.86 -6.15 0.64
CA LYS A 200 -23.77 -7.18 1.16
C LYS A 200 -25.23 -6.72 1.28
N GLY A 201 -25.57 -5.50 0.81
CA GLY A 201 -26.92 -4.92 0.91
C GLY A 201 -27.37 -4.64 2.35
N LYS A 202 -26.44 -4.35 3.26
CA LYS A 202 -26.69 -4.10 4.68
C LYS A 202 -26.27 -2.69 5.08
N PRO A 203 -26.93 -2.08 6.09
CA PRO A 203 -26.51 -0.78 6.62
C PRO A 203 -25.20 -0.90 7.40
N ASP A 204 -24.42 0.18 7.42
CA ASP A 204 -23.15 0.32 8.14
C ASP A 204 -23.38 0.65 9.63
N ILE A 205 -23.81 -0.33 10.39
CA ILE A 205 -24.16 -0.25 11.82
C ILE A 205 -23.65 -1.46 12.63
N GLU A 206 -22.51 -2.02 12.25
CA GLU A 206 -21.96 -3.27 12.81
C GLU A 206 -22.90 -4.48 12.65
N LEU A 207 -23.77 -4.46 11.62
CA LEU A 207 -24.71 -5.55 11.35
C LEU A 207 -24.05 -6.75 10.69
N VAL A 208 -22.99 -6.53 9.91
CA VAL A 208 -22.23 -7.62 9.28
C VAL A 208 -21.35 -8.28 10.34
N ASP A 209 -21.63 -9.54 10.63
CA ASP A 209 -20.89 -10.29 11.63
C ASP A 209 -19.43 -10.58 11.24
N MET A 210 -18.58 -10.81 12.23
CA MET A 210 -17.14 -11.00 12.02
C MET A 210 -16.81 -12.19 11.12
N THR A 211 -17.59 -13.27 11.15
CA THR A 211 -17.36 -14.42 10.27
C THR A 211 -17.53 -14.03 8.80
N SER A 212 -18.56 -13.25 8.51
CA SER A 212 -18.81 -12.71 7.17
C SER A 212 -17.72 -11.73 6.73
N ARG A 213 -17.21 -10.92 7.65
CA ARG A 213 -16.11 -9.98 7.38
C ARG A 213 -14.78 -10.70 7.16
N PHE A 214 -14.51 -11.78 7.89
CA PHE A 214 -13.33 -12.62 7.67
C PHE A 214 -13.32 -13.28 6.29
N ARG A 215 -14.49 -13.70 5.76
CA ARG A 215 -14.58 -14.19 4.38
C ARG A 215 -14.21 -13.12 3.35
N THR A 216 -14.61 -11.88 3.57
CA THR A 216 -14.18 -10.76 2.71
C THR A 216 -12.65 -10.58 2.76
N ILE A 217 -12.03 -10.75 3.93
CA ILE A 217 -10.56 -10.73 4.05
C ILE A 217 -9.96 -11.89 3.23
N ASP A 218 -10.47 -13.11 3.37
CA ASP A 218 -9.99 -14.28 2.63
C ASP A 218 -10.08 -14.06 1.11
N ASP A 219 -11.24 -13.60 0.60
CA ASP A 219 -11.44 -13.30 -0.83
C ASP A 219 -10.42 -12.26 -1.35
N VAL A 220 -10.10 -11.24 -0.55
CA VAL A 220 -9.10 -10.24 -0.91
C VAL A 220 -7.69 -10.82 -0.86
N MET A 221 -7.38 -11.66 0.12
CA MET A 221 -6.07 -12.28 0.27
C MET A 221 -5.70 -13.24 -0.87
N GLU A 222 -6.68 -13.82 -1.57
CA GLU A 222 -6.46 -14.66 -2.76
C GLU A 222 -5.81 -13.89 -3.92
N VAL A 223 -5.99 -12.58 -3.99
CA VAL A 223 -5.57 -11.77 -5.14
C VAL A 223 -4.47 -10.77 -4.81
N THR A 224 -4.00 -10.69 -3.57
CA THR A 224 -3.00 -9.70 -3.14
C THR A 224 -2.01 -10.23 -2.12
N THR A 225 -0.79 -9.71 -2.18
CA THR A 225 0.19 -9.83 -1.09
C THR A 225 0.36 -8.53 -0.30
N LYS A 226 -0.31 -7.44 -0.68
CA LYS A 226 -0.24 -6.14 0.01
C LYS A 226 -0.77 -6.23 1.45
N PRO A 227 -0.30 -5.38 2.36
CA PRO A 227 -0.79 -5.36 3.73
C PRO A 227 -2.25 -4.91 3.77
N ILE A 228 -3.00 -5.49 4.70
CA ILE A 228 -4.42 -5.19 4.90
C ILE A 228 -4.59 -4.45 6.23
N ILE A 229 -5.31 -3.33 6.18
CA ILE A 229 -5.81 -2.59 7.33
C ILE A 229 -7.31 -2.87 7.42
N PHE A 230 -7.75 -3.34 8.59
CA PHE A 230 -9.14 -3.72 8.82
C PHE A 230 -9.89 -2.63 9.60
N ASP A 231 -11.07 -2.24 9.11
CA ASP A 231 -12.01 -1.36 9.82
C ASP A 231 -12.70 -2.16 10.93
N GLY A 232 -12.28 -1.95 12.16
CA GLY A 232 -12.79 -2.64 13.33
C GLY A 232 -14.02 -2.00 13.94
N ASP A 233 -14.58 -0.97 13.31
CA ASP A 233 -15.71 -0.20 13.85
C ASP A 233 -15.41 0.30 15.27
N THR A 234 -16.31 0.06 16.25
CA THR A 234 -16.07 0.39 17.68
C THR A 234 -15.16 -0.64 18.39
N GLY A 235 -14.82 -1.74 17.72
CA GLY A 235 -14.19 -2.90 18.33
C GLY A 235 -15.14 -3.78 19.14
N GLY A 236 -16.41 -3.37 19.32
CA GLY A 236 -17.40 -4.10 20.12
C GLY A 236 -17.04 -4.16 21.61
N LEU A 237 -17.47 -5.22 22.29
CA LEU A 237 -17.10 -5.48 23.68
C LEU A 237 -15.63 -5.85 23.79
N THR A 238 -14.96 -5.37 24.84
CA THR A 238 -13.53 -5.62 25.08
C THR A 238 -13.19 -7.11 25.10
N GLU A 239 -14.05 -7.93 25.68
CA GLU A 239 -13.91 -9.39 25.75
C GLU A 239 -13.98 -10.07 24.38
N HIS A 240 -14.71 -9.47 23.41
CA HIS A 240 -14.78 -9.97 22.04
C HIS A 240 -13.64 -9.40 21.20
N PHE A 241 -13.26 -8.16 21.44
CA PHE A 241 -12.17 -7.47 20.72
C PHE A 241 -10.85 -8.25 20.80
N VAL A 242 -10.50 -8.79 21.96
CA VAL A 242 -9.27 -9.58 22.11
C VAL A 242 -9.26 -10.81 21.20
N TYR A 243 -10.39 -11.46 20.95
CA TYR A 243 -10.48 -12.59 20.02
C TYR A 243 -10.44 -12.13 18.56
N THR A 244 -11.01 -10.97 18.26
CA THR A 244 -10.90 -10.34 16.94
C THR A 244 -9.44 -10.05 16.60
N VAL A 245 -8.69 -9.41 17.51
CA VAL A 245 -7.25 -9.15 17.36
C VAL A 245 -6.49 -10.45 17.07
N ARG A 246 -6.67 -11.50 17.87
CA ARG A 246 -6.00 -12.79 17.65
C ARG A 246 -6.33 -13.41 16.29
N SER A 247 -7.57 -13.29 15.85
CA SER A 247 -8.00 -13.87 14.57
C SER A 247 -7.38 -13.12 13.40
N LEU A 248 -7.43 -11.80 13.41
CA LEU A 248 -6.82 -10.95 12.38
C LEU A 248 -5.31 -11.13 12.31
N GLU A 249 -4.64 -11.18 13.46
CA GLU A 249 -3.20 -11.41 13.54
C GLU A 249 -2.80 -12.77 12.94
N ARG A 250 -3.56 -13.85 13.26
CA ARG A 250 -3.33 -15.18 12.71
C ARG A 250 -3.57 -15.23 11.19
N MET A 251 -4.56 -14.51 10.68
CA MET A 251 -4.83 -14.41 9.24
C MET A 251 -3.73 -13.64 8.48
N GLY A 252 -2.91 -12.85 9.19
CA GLY A 252 -1.87 -12.03 8.57
C GLY A 252 -2.35 -10.63 8.19
N VAL A 253 -3.45 -10.14 8.76
CA VAL A 253 -3.85 -8.72 8.68
C VAL A 253 -2.80 -7.88 9.39
N SER A 254 -2.48 -6.70 8.84
CA SER A 254 -1.39 -5.87 9.35
C SER A 254 -1.83 -4.90 10.44
N ALA A 255 -3.08 -4.42 10.38
CA ALA A 255 -3.61 -3.50 11.39
C ALA A 255 -5.13 -3.61 11.52
N ILE A 256 -5.63 -3.25 12.70
CA ILE A 256 -7.03 -2.92 12.95
C ILE A 256 -7.14 -1.45 13.37
N ILE A 257 -8.14 -0.75 12.85
CA ILE A 257 -8.51 0.59 13.31
C ILE A 257 -9.83 0.46 14.08
N ILE A 258 -9.89 0.99 15.30
CA ILE A 258 -11.10 1.06 16.12
C ILE A 258 -11.40 2.50 16.52
N GLU A 259 -12.69 2.89 16.49
CA GLU A 259 -13.13 4.23 16.82
C GLU A 259 -13.61 4.33 18.28
N ASP A 260 -13.31 5.47 18.92
CA ASP A 260 -13.66 5.74 20.31
C ASP A 260 -15.15 6.16 20.50
N LYS A 261 -16.05 5.32 19.96
CA LYS A 261 -17.50 5.46 20.13
C LYS A 261 -18.11 4.27 20.85
N THR A 262 -19.27 4.49 21.44
CA THR A 262 -20.07 3.46 22.14
C THR A 262 -21.50 3.40 21.61
N GLY A 263 -22.19 2.31 21.93
CA GLY A 263 -23.55 2.07 21.50
C GLY A 263 -23.64 1.58 20.06
N LEU A 264 -24.80 1.75 19.44
CA LEU A 264 -25.00 1.37 18.05
C LEU A 264 -24.18 2.29 17.14
N LYS A 265 -23.29 1.73 16.36
CA LYS A 265 -22.49 2.46 15.39
C LYS A 265 -23.36 3.31 14.49
N LYS A 266 -22.93 4.53 14.26
CA LYS A 266 -23.43 5.46 13.23
C LYS A 266 -22.25 5.93 12.40
N ASN A 267 -22.46 6.09 11.10
CA ASN A 267 -21.40 6.60 10.24
C ASN A 267 -20.99 8.02 10.68
N SER A 268 -19.70 8.24 10.82
CA SER A 268 -19.13 9.50 11.33
C SER A 268 -19.48 10.72 10.47
N LEU A 269 -19.72 10.53 9.17
CA LEU A 269 -20.11 11.61 8.26
C LEU A 269 -21.48 12.23 8.58
N PHE A 270 -22.33 11.56 9.37
CA PHE A 270 -23.53 12.20 9.94
C PHE A 270 -23.20 13.23 11.03
N GLY A 271 -22.00 13.15 11.64
CA GLY A 271 -21.57 14.06 12.70
C GLY A 271 -22.60 14.16 13.81
N THR A 272 -22.96 15.38 14.18
CA THR A 272 -23.97 15.69 15.23
C THR A 272 -25.43 15.65 14.73
N GLU A 273 -25.68 15.34 13.46
CA GLU A 273 -27.04 15.18 12.91
C GLU A 273 -27.76 13.94 13.46
N VAL A 274 -27.00 12.98 13.98
CA VAL A 274 -27.52 11.80 14.68
C VAL A 274 -26.84 11.67 16.04
N VAL A 275 -27.55 11.07 16.99
CA VAL A 275 -26.96 10.84 18.33
C VAL A 275 -25.85 9.81 18.22
N GLN A 276 -24.64 10.23 18.56
CA GLN A 276 -23.44 9.42 18.67
C GLN A 276 -22.79 9.71 20.02
N THR A 277 -22.31 8.68 20.69
CA THR A 277 -21.69 8.81 22.01
C THR A 277 -20.24 8.43 21.91
N GLN A 278 -19.34 9.36 22.26
CA GLN A 278 -17.92 9.08 22.38
C GLN A 278 -17.66 8.31 23.68
N ASP A 279 -16.76 7.34 23.61
CA ASP A 279 -16.35 6.53 24.76
C ASP A 279 -15.54 7.38 25.76
N SER A 280 -15.50 6.97 27.02
CA SER A 280 -14.54 7.55 27.96
C SER A 280 -13.11 7.20 27.55
N ILE A 281 -12.18 8.09 27.89
CA ILE A 281 -10.76 7.86 27.61
C ILE A 281 -10.30 6.59 28.31
N GLU A 282 -10.69 6.40 29.56
CA GLU A 282 -10.32 5.29 30.42
C GLU A 282 -10.79 3.95 29.83
N HIS A 283 -12.07 3.85 29.47
CA HIS A 283 -12.62 2.61 28.92
C HIS A 283 -12.01 2.24 27.55
N PHE A 284 -11.79 3.24 26.69
CA PHE A 284 -11.15 2.98 25.39
C PHE A 284 -9.66 2.61 25.54
N CYS A 285 -8.94 3.21 26.51
CA CYS A 285 -7.57 2.80 26.88
C CYS A 285 -7.52 1.37 27.41
N GLU A 286 -8.50 0.94 28.21
CA GLU A 286 -8.60 -0.45 28.70
C GLU A 286 -8.78 -1.42 27.51
N LYS A 287 -9.59 -1.08 26.51
CA LYS A 287 -9.80 -1.87 25.29
C LYS A 287 -8.49 -2.00 24.49
N ILE A 288 -7.78 -0.88 24.27
CA ILE A 288 -6.47 -0.88 23.58
C ILE A 288 -5.49 -1.78 24.33
N THR A 289 -5.34 -1.57 25.65
CA THR A 289 -4.43 -2.35 26.49
C THR A 289 -4.75 -3.85 26.46
N ALA A 290 -6.02 -4.21 26.51
CA ALA A 290 -6.45 -5.61 26.39
C ALA A 290 -6.10 -6.21 25.02
N GLY A 291 -6.32 -5.46 23.94
CA GLY A 291 -5.91 -5.85 22.60
C GLY A 291 -4.40 -6.02 22.46
N LYS A 292 -3.61 -5.10 23.00
CA LYS A 292 -2.14 -5.20 23.01
C LYS A 292 -1.64 -6.40 23.78
N LYS A 293 -2.23 -6.67 24.92
CA LYS A 293 -1.82 -7.81 25.78
C LYS A 293 -2.04 -9.17 25.13
N ILE A 294 -3.02 -9.30 24.24
CA ILE A 294 -3.36 -10.59 23.59
C ILE A 294 -2.56 -10.83 22.32
N GLN A 295 -1.90 -9.81 21.76
CA GLN A 295 -1.06 -9.96 20.57
C GLN A 295 0.04 -11.00 20.76
N LEU A 296 0.36 -11.72 19.71
CA LEU A 296 1.45 -12.71 19.67
C LEU A 296 2.76 -12.10 19.18
N THR A 297 2.69 -11.01 18.43
CA THR A 297 3.83 -10.31 17.83
C THR A 297 3.62 -8.80 17.90
N ASP A 298 4.72 -8.04 17.81
CA ASP A 298 4.67 -6.58 17.70
C ASP A 298 4.38 -6.09 16.27
N ASP A 299 4.26 -7.00 15.31
CA ASP A 299 4.04 -6.68 13.90
C ASP A 299 2.64 -6.14 13.61
N PHE A 300 1.61 -6.74 14.23
CA PHE A 300 0.22 -6.31 14.10
C PHE A 300 -0.01 -4.98 14.81
N MET A 301 -0.78 -4.07 14.20
CA MET A 301 -1.01 -2.73 14.72
C MET A 301 -2.45 -2.55 15.20
N ILE A 302 -2.62 -1.95 16.37
CA ILE A 302 -3.90 -1.41 16.84
C ILE A 302 -3.85 0.11 16.71
N ILE A 303 -4.68 0.66 15.83
CA ILE A 303 -4.75 2.08 15.53
C ILE A 303 -6.02 2.65 16.16
N ALA A 304 -5.87 3.67 16.98
CA ALA A 304 -6.97 4.33 17.66
C ALA A 304 -7.53 5.48 16.81
N ARG A 305 -8.80 5.39 16.42
CA ARG A 305 -9.52 6.45 15.70
C ARG A 305 -10.25 7.34 16.66
N ILE A 306 -9.98 8.64 16.56
CA ILE A 306 -10.51 9.69 17.43
C ILE A 306 -11.64 10.41 16.73
N GLU A 307 -12.81 10.43 17.35
CA GLU A 307 -14.02 11.04 16.82
C GLU A 307 -14.33 12.44 17.40
N SER A 308 -13.41 13.01 18.19
CA SER A 308 -13.61 14.30 18.87
C SER A 308 -13.96 15.45 17.92
N LEU A 309 -13.31 15.55 16.75
CA LEU A 309 -13.62 16.59 15.75
C LEU A 309 -14.95 16.33 15.05
N ILE A 310 -15.34 15.07 14.85
CA ILE A 310 -16.64 14.66 14.31
C ILE A 310 -17.78 15.05 15.27
N LEU A 311 -17.54 14.85 16.57
CA LEU A 311 -18.52 15.09 17.64
C LEU A 311 -18.41 16.50 18.26
N GLU A 312 -17.63 17.37 17.63
CA GLU A 312 -17.47 18.78 18.01
C GLU A 312 -16.96 18.98 19.46
N GLN A 313 -16.17 18.01 19.98
CA GLN A 313 -15.51 18.11 21.29
C GLN A 313 -14.25 18.99 21.26
N GLY A 314 -13.75 19.32 20.07
CA GLY A 314 -12.65 20.24 19.84
C GLY A 314 -11.26 19.62 19.85
N MET A 315 -10.29 20.46 19.51
CA MET A 315 -8.87 20.08 19.32
C MET A 315 -8.20 19.61 20.61
N GLU A 316 -8.48 20.27 21.74
CA GLU A 316 -7.91 19.92 23.03
C GLU A 316 -8.30 18.49 23.47
N ASP A 317 -9.59 18.12 23.31
CA ASP A 317 -10.05 16.76 23.59
C ASP A 317 -9.43 15.75 22.62
N ALA A 318 -9.33 16.07 21.33
CA ALA A 318 -8.72 15.21 20.33
C ALA A 318 -7.24 14.89 20.69
N LEU A 319 -6.46 15.90 21.04
CA LEU A 319 -5.06 15.74 21.44
C LEU A 319 -4.91 14.97 22.77
N LYS A 320 -5.74 15.29 23.77
CA LYS A 320 -5.76 14.57 25.05
C LYS A 320 -5.99 13.08 24.84
N ARG A 321 -6.96 12.70 24.01
CA ARG A 321 -7.26 11.32 23.65
C ARG A 321 -6.09 10.67 22.89
N ALA A 322 -5.53 11.38 21.91
CA ALA A 322 -4.41 10.87 21.12
C ALA A 322 -3.23 10.45 22.03
N PHE A 323 -2.83 11.31 22.97
CA PHE A 323 -1.73 10.99 23.88
C PHE A 323 -2.08 9.87 24.86
N ALA A 324 -3.31 9.85 25.40
CA ALA A 324 -3.75 8.78 26.28
C ALA A 324 -3.79 7.42 25.57
N TYR A 325 -4.24 7.37 24.31
CA TYR A 325 -4.30 6.14 23.54
C TYR A 325 -2.92 5.60 23.16
N VAL A 326 -1.98 6.51 22.85
CA VAL A 326 -0.57 6.11 22.64
C VAL A 326 0.04 5.56 23.94
N GLU A 327 -0.21 6.19 25.08
CA GLU A 327 0.24 5.69 26.38
C GLU A 327 -0.36 4.32 26.73
N ALA A 328 -1.62 4.07 26.34
CA ALA A 328 -2.28 2.78 26.49
C ALA A 328 -1.75 1.69 25.52
N GLY A 329 -0.87 2.06 24.56
CA GLY A 329 -0.18 1.16 23.65
C GLY A 329 -0.73 1.15 22.21
N ALA A 330 -1.55 2.12 21.81
CA ALA A 330 -1.95 2.26 20.40
C ALA A 330 -0.72 2.44 19.50
N ASP A 331 -0.67 1.67 18.41
CA ASP A 331 0.44 1.69 17.45
C ASP A 331 0.32 2.81 16.41
N GLY A 332 -0.80 3.51 16.39
CA GLY A 332 -1.07 4.64 15.51
C GLY A 332 -2.33 5.37 15.94
N ILE A 333 -2.47 6.60 15.46
CA ILE A 333 -3.62 7.48 15.71
C ILE A 333 -4.27 7.82 14.38
N MET A 334 -5.58 7.66 14.29
CA MET A 334 -6.37 8.15 13.17
C MET A 334 -7.24 9.31 13.62
N ILE A 335 -7.05 10.47 12.99
CA ILE A 335 -7.91 11.63 13.21
C ILE A 335 -8.90 11.77 12.07
N HIS A 336 -10.13 12.10 12.39
CA HIS A 336 -11.21 12.18 11.42
C HIS A 336 -11.95 13.51 11.48
N SER A 337 -12.32 14.07 10.33
CA SER A 337 -13.09 15.29 10.20
C SER A 337 -14.10 15.19 9.07
N ARG A 338 -15.23 15.90 9.20
CA ARG A 338 -16.25 16.06 8.16
C ARG A 338 -16.17 17.40 7.43
N LYS A 339 -15.29 18.30 7.86
CA LYS A 339 -15.09 19.59 7.18
C LYS A 339 -14.47 19.40 5.81
N LYS A 340 -14.82 20.29 4.88
CA LYS A 340 -14.22 20.32 3.54
C LYS A 340 -12.82 20.93 3.53
N ASP A 341 -12.55 21.81 4.48
CA ASP A 341 -11.25 22.45 4.70
C ASP A 341 -10.37 21.50 5.53
N PRO A 342 -9.16 21.14 5.08
CA PRO A 342 -8.26 20.29 5.81
C PRO A 342 -7.62 20.95 7.04
N ALA A 343 -7.78 22.26 7.26
CA ALA A 343 -7.05 23.04 8.26
C ALA A 343 -7.05 22.42 9.66
N GLU A 344 -8.20 21.92 10.16
CA GLU A 344 -8.23 21.32 11.49
C GLU A 344 -7.52 19.98 11.58
N ILE A 345 -7.44 19.23 10.47
CA ILE A 345 -6.66 17.98 10.40
C ILE A 345 -5.16 18.31 10.42
N LEU A 346 -4.74 19.30 9.65
CA LEU A 346 -3.34 19.72 9.60
C LEU A 346 -2.90 20.31 10.94
N GLU A 347 -3.74 21.15 11.58
CA GLU A 347 -3.52 21.67 12.93
C GLU A 347 -3.34 20.54 13.96
N PHE A 348 -4.21 19.52 13.92
CA PHE A 348 -4.06 18.36 14.79
C PHE A 348 -2.72 17.65 14.55
N CYS A 349 -2.36 17.41 13.30
CA CYS A 349 -1.11 16.74 12.94
C CYS A 349 0.11 17.50 13.46
N ASP A 350 0.16 18.81 13.24
CA ASP A 350 1.27 19.66 13.67
C ASP A 350 1.41 19.68 15.21
N LEU A 351 0.32 19.92 15.93
CA LEU A 351 0.30 19.92 17.39
C LEU A 351 0.64 18.55 17.99
N PHE A 352 0.19 17.47 17.36
CA PHE A 352 0.56 16.13 17.80
C PHE A 352 2.04 15.85 17.57
N ARG A 353 2.58 16.25 16.41
CA ARG A 353 4.00 16.08 16.04
C ARG A 353 4.95 16.89 16.91
N GLU A 354 4.55 18.03 17.48
CA GLU A 354 5.37 18.77 18.45
C GLU A 354 5.80 17.90 19.65
N LYS A 355 4.96 16.93 20.05
CA LYS A 355 5.20 16.09 21.25
C LYS A 355 5.46 14.61 20.92
N ASN A 356 5.07 14.15 19.76
CA ASN A 356 5.22 12.74 19.34
C ASN A 356 5.63 12.65 17.88
N GLN A 357 6.89 12.33 17.62
CA GLN A 357 7.48 12.23 16.30
C GLN A 357 7.34 10.83 15.66
N ASN A 358 7.03 9.80 16.48
CA ASN A 358 7.21 8.41 16.06
C ASN A 358 5.89 7.67 15.78
N THR A 359 4.81 8.01 16.50
CA THR A 359 3.52 7.30 16.33
C THR A 359 2.90 7.63 14.99
N PRO A 360 2.60 6.65 14.13
CA PRO A 360 1.95 6.87 12.84
C PRO A 360 0.62 7.62 12.97
N ILE A 361 0.42 8.60 12.08
CA ILE A 361 -0.85 9.31 11.89
C ILE A 361 -1.52 8.79 10.64
N VAL A 362 -2.80 8.47 10.76
CA VAL A 362 -3.68 8.01 9.67
C VAL A 362 -4.75 9.07 9.42
N VAL A 363 -5.01 9.37 8.15
CA VAL A 363 -6.08 10.28 7.75
C VAL A 363 -6.93 9.70 6.62
N VAL A 364 -8.19 10.14 6.55
CA VAL A 364 -9.16 9.74 5.52
C VAL A 364 -9.72 11.00 4.85
N PRO A 365 -9.18 11.47 3.73
CA PRO A 365 -9.58 12.72 3.09
C PRO A 365 -10.87 12.58 2.27
N SER A 366 -11.92 11.97 2.81
CA SER A 366 -13.21 11.83 2.12
C SER A 366 -13.96 13.15 1.99
N SER A 367 -13.88 14.01 3.01
CA SER A 367 -14.55 15.33 3.05
C SER A 367 -13.64 16.44 2.51
N PHE A 368 -12.35 16.40 2.83
CA PHE A 368 -11.31 17.38 2.43
C PHE A 368 -10.41 16.82 1.32
N ASN A 369 -11.04 16.38 0.24
CA ASN A 369 -10.40 15.62 -0.85
C ASN A 369 -9.59 16.46 -1.86
N SER A 370 -9.38 17.73 -1.58
CA SER A 370 -8.52 18.61 -2.40
C SER A 370 -7.06 18.59 -2.00
N ILE A 371 -6.73 18.08 -0.80
CA ILE A 371 -5.36 17.99 -0.30
C ILE A 371 -4.61 16.83 -0.95
N THR A 372 -3.33 17.06 -1.26
CA THR A 372 -2.46 16.06 -1.86
C THR A 372 -1.75 15.19 -0.80
N GLU A 373 -1.29 14.02 -1.21
CA GLU A 373 -0.47 13.13 -0.37
C GLU A 373 0.82 13.82 0.08
N ALA A 374 1.44 14.60 -0.80
CA ALA A 374 2.66 15.34 -0.49
C ALA A 374 2.44 16.40 0.61
N GLU A 375 1.31 17.12 0.58
CA GLU A 375 0.93 18.07 1.63
C GLU A 375 0.67 17.35 2.95
N LEU A 376 -0.05 16.22 2.94
CA LEU A 376 -0.30 15.41 4.13
C LEU A 376 1.02 14.91 4.75
N ALA A 377 1.96 14.43 3.93
CA ALA A 377 3.26 13.96 4.38
C ALA A 377 4.10 15.07 5.03
N GLN A 378 4.02 16.32 4.53
CA GLN A 378 4.70 17.49 5.14
C GLN A 378 4.22 17.78 6.56
N HIS A 379 2.96 17.47 6.89
CA HIS A 379 2.39 17.57 8.24
C HIS A 379 2.56 16.28 9.06
N GLY A 380 3.40 15.36 8.60
CA GLY A 380 3.75 14.14 9.33
C GLY A 380 2.70 13.03 9.30
N VAL A 381 1.77 13.05 8.34
CA VAL A 381 0.85 11.93 8.10
C VAL A 381 1.62 10.77 7.47
N ASN A 382 1.41 9.56 7.96
CA ASN A 382 2.10 8.35 7.50
C ASN A 382 1.22 7.46 6.62
N ILE A 383 -0.09 7.50 6.80
CA ILE A 383 -1.03 6.68 6.05
C ILE A 383 -2.20 7.53 5.59
N VAL A 384 -2.48 7.51 4.29
CA VAL A 384 -3.71 8.08 3.72
C VAL A 384 -4.62 6.96 3.25
N ILE A 385 -5.92 7.03 3.60
CA ILE A 385 -6.92 6.02 3.22
C ILE A 385 -7.97 6.63 2.30
N TYR A 386 -8.08 6.12 1.09
CA TYR A 386 -9.17 6.36 0.16
C TYR A 386 -10.30 5.37 0.43
N ALA A 387 -11.22 5.75 1.32
CA ALA A 387 -12.05 4.83 2.09
C ALA A 387 -13.30 4.29 1.39
N ASN A 388 -13.74 4.87 0.25
CA ASN A 388 -15.03 4.52 -0.36
C ASN A 388 -15.16 4.85 -1.86
N GLN A 389 -14.10 5.21 -2.53
CA GLN A 389 -14.14 5.72 -3.91
C GLN A 389 -14.53 4.65 -4.92
N LEU A 390 -14.04 3.40 -4.77
CA LEU A 390 -14.38 2.31 -5.68
C LEU A 390 -15.87 1.95 -5.57
N THR A 391 -16.39 1.79 -4.34
CA THR A 391 -17.81 1.51 -4.11
C THR A 391 -18.70 2.62 -4.67
N ARG A 392 -18.34 3.89 -4.41
CA ARG A 392 -19.12 5.05 -4.87
C ARG A 392 -19.06 5.25 -6.39
N SER A 393 -18.01 4.84 -7.05
CA SER A 393 -17.92 4.87 -8.52
C SER A 393 -18.65 3.69 -9.16
N ALA A 394 -18.61 2.51 -8.55
CA ALA A 394 -19.23 1.30 -9.09
C ALA A 394 -20.77 1.39 -9.13
N PHE A 395 -21.40 1.87 -8.05
CA PHE A 395 -22.86 1.89 -7.95
C PHE A 395 -23.53 2.67 -9.11
N PRO A 396 -23.21 3.95 -9.36
CA PRO A 396 -23.88 4.70 -10.44
C PRO A 396 -23.58 4.13 -11.83
N ALA A 397 -22.40 3.55 -12.07
CA ALA A 397 -22.05 2.94 -13.34
C ALA A 397 -22.88 1.66 -13.60
N MET A 398 -23.00 0.80 -12.59
CA MET A 398 -23.84 -0.41 -12.68
C MET A 398 -25.33 -0.07 -12.79
N GLU A 399 -25.81 0.91 -12.00
CA GLU A 399 -27.20 1.38 -12.05
C GLU A 399 -27.55 1.94 -13.44
N GLN A 400 -26.65 2.75 -14.02
CA GLN A 400 -26.88 3.29 -15.36
C GLN A 400 -26.94 2.19 -16.41
N THR A 401 -26.07 1.17 -16.32
CA THR A 401 -26.10 0.01 -17.20
C THR A 401 -27.44 -0.73 -17.10
N ALA A 402 -27.92 -0.99 -15.88
CA ALA A 402 -29.21 -1.65 -15.66
C ALA A 402 -30.39 -0.82 -16.24
N LYS A 403 -30.39 0.51 -16.02
CA LYS A 403 -31.40 1.42 -16.56
C LYS A 403 -31.45 1.40 -18.10
N ASP A 404 -30.28 1.40 -18.74
CA ASP A 404 -30.22 1.40 -20.22
C ASP A 404 -30.70 0.08 -20.79
N ILE A 405 -30.34 -1.07 -20.20
CA ILE A 405 -30.87 -2.38 -20.63
C ILE A 405 -32.39 -2.42 -20.53
N LEU A 406 -32.97 -1.95 -19.43
CA LEU A 406 -34.41 -1.87 -19.23
C LEU A 406 -35.08 -0.92 -20.23
N LYS A 407 -34.45 0.23 -20.49
CA LYS A 407 -34.97 1.24 -21.43
C LYS A 407 -35.03 0.75 -22.88
N TYR A 408 -33.98 0.05 -23.34
CA TYR A 408 -33.84 -0.35 -24.71
C TYR A 408 -34.24 -1.82 -24.95
N HIS A 409 -34.54 -2.58 -23.90
CA HIS A 409 -34.87 -4.01 -23.93
C HIS A 409 -33.81 -4.87 -24.64
N ARG A 410 -32.55 -4.44 -24.61
CA ARG A 410 -31.36 -5.12 -25.15
C ARG A 410 -30.08 -4.49 -24.60
N ALA A 411 -28.93 -5.15 -24.78
CA ALA A 411 -27.66 -4.74 -24.23
C ALA A 411 -26.76 -3.93 -25.19
N GLN A 412 -27.16 -3.76 -26.47
CA GLN A 412 -26.30 -3.13 -27.49
C GLN A 412 -25.81 -1.72 -27.09
N GLU A 413 -26.68 -0.92 -26.46
CA GLU A 413 -26.40 0.47 -26.11
C GLU A 413 -25.42 0.64 -24.92
N VAL A 414 -25.17 -0.45 -24.22
CA VAL A 414 -24.21 -0.45 -23.09
C VAL A 414 -22.84 -1.01 -23.49
N ASP A 415 -22.73 -1.67 -24.62
CA ASP A 415 -21.56 -2.47 -25.04
C ASP A 415 -20.26 -1.67 -25.04
N SER A 416 -20.30 -0.39 -25.45
CA SER A 416 -19.12 0.50 -25.48
C SER A 416 -18.56 0.88 -24.10
N ARG A 417 -19.32 0.61 -23.03
CA ARG A 417 -18.94 0.89 -21.63
C ARG A 417 -18.55 -0.36 -20.86
N LEU A 418 -18.77 -1.54 -21.47
CA LEU A 418 -18.46 -2.81 -20.83
C LEU A 418 -17.02 -3.22 -21.13
N MET A 419 -16.40 -3.89 -20.17
CA MET A 419 -15.16 -4.60 -20.42
C MET A 419 -15.43 -5.73 -21.43
N PRO A 420 -14.60 -5.92 -22.48
CA PRO A 420 -14.75 -7.02 -23.41
C PRO A 420 -14.79 -8.38 -22.69
N ILE A 421 -15.65 -9.29 -23.16
CA ILE A 421 -15.79 -10.63 -22.55
C ILE A 421 -14.47 -11.38 -22.48
N LYS A 422 -13.62 -11.25 -23.49
CA LYS A 422 -12.29 -11.90 -23.48
C LYS A 422 -11.41 -11.36 -22.35
N ASP A 423 -11.47 -10.05 -22.09
CA ASP A 423 -10.63 -9.41 -21.08
C ASP A 423 -11.10 -9.80 -19.66
N ILE A 424 -12.42 -9.90 -19.42
CA ILE A 424 -12.91 -10.33 -18.10
C ILE A 424 -12.63 -11.82 -17.84
N ILE A 425 -12.67 -12.68 -18.85
CA ILE A 425 -12.33 -14.10 -18.71
C ILE A 425 -10.83 -14.27 -18.40
N SER A 426 -9.98 -13.47 -19.02
CA SER A 426 -8.52 -13.51 -18.79
C SER A 426 -8.04 -12.61 -17.65
N LEU A 427 -8.96 -11.98 -16.90
CA LEU A 427 -8.60 -11.08 -15.80
C LEU A 427 -7.86 -11.81 -14.66
N ILE A 428 -8.24 -13.06 -14.41
CA ILE A 428 -7.60 -13.98 -13.49
C ILE A 428 -6.98 -15.08 -14.33
N GLU A 429 -5.66 -15.23 -14.24
CA GLU A 429 -4.93 -16.26 -14.98
C GLU A 429 -5.32 -17.65 -14.46
N GLU A 430 -5.62 -18.58 -15.37
CA GLU A 430 -5.70 -19.99 -15.05
C GLU A 430 -4.28 -20.52 -14.79
N LEU A 431 -4.08 -21.22 -13.67
CA LEU A 431 -2.79 -21.81 -13.27
C LEU A 431 -2.34 -22.94 -14.20
#